data_434a04ab194d1d5eb999e75a8468e44c
#
_entry.id   434a04ab194d1d5eb999e75a8468e44c
#
_cell.length_a   1.000
_cell.length_b   1.000
_cell.length_c   1.000
_cell.angle_alpha   90.00
_cell.angle_beta   90.00
_cell.angle_gamma   90.00
#
_symmetry.space_group_name_H-M   'P 1'
#
loop_
_entity.id
_entity.type
_entity.pdbx_description
1 polymer ?
#
loop_
_entity_poly.entity_id
_entity_poly.type
_entity_poly.pdbx_seq_one_letter_code
_entity_poly.pdbx_strand_id
1 'polypeptide(L)'
;MPFPIPLVCDLNKRALHLICENFEPRGTEDVPTSSKMYRIPHYQRFYTWPLHYQQKFIISILQNYPIPSIMLSRMIENDEEYFMVEDGQQRLTTAYRFLRNEFCIEIDGEEFTYSQLPEELRIQFRGFDFQTNTWRARDLTLIRRIEIFQRTNDHKSLTDNDRFHSCKDLPMGQCMVDILSKNHEPISKYFGSIGKGKTRGGLADFAGMCITLSKDESACLTTSYYKNGEYMRTTEKPEKIQPFLDAYFEVLEANVGKKVTKFRRIYGKLSGILGLAVHSYLFHEEIHPALVWYIGKLLSNKKYMPSTFKKLGAGDIRNCQSNAIEKRFDAIVEQHATDPEDTGTTNGDDSESDDE
;
A
#
# COMPACT_ATOMS: atom_id res chain seq x y z
N MET A 1 12.82 -28.41 -2.15
CA MET A 1 12.86 -27.17 -2.96
C MET A 1 14.28 -27.05 -3.51
N PRO A 2 14.46 -26.76 -4.80
CA PRO A 2 15.79 -26.46 -5.32
C PRO A 2 16.32 -25.21 -4.60
N PHE A 3 17.60 -25.21 -4.25
CA PHE A 3 18.25 -24.04 -3.66
C PHE A 3 18.07 -22.83 -4.59
N PRO A 4 17.73 -21.63 -4.07
CA PRO A 4 17.61 -20.44 -4.91
C PRO A 4 18.96 -20.15 -5.57
N ILE A 5 18.95 -19.89 -6.88
CA ILE A 5 20.16 -19.53 -7.62
C ILE A 5 20.71 -18.22 -7.03
N PRO A 6 21.97 -18.16 -6.60
CA PRO A 6 22.56 -16.94 -6.05
C PRO A 6 22.55 -15.82 -7.09
N LEU A 7 22.24 -14.60 -6.66
CA LEU A 7 22.34 -13.42 -7.50
C LEU A 7 23.79 -12.95 -7.55
N VAL A 8 24.31 -12.73 -8.75
CA VAL A 8 25.64 -12.13 -8.94
C VAL A 8 25.52 -10.62 -8.86
N CYS A 9 26.30 -10.02 -7.98
CA CYS A 9 26.33 -8.59 -7.73
C CYS A 9 27.73 -8.02 -8.00
N ASP A 10 27.81 -7.01 -8.84
CA ASP A 10 29.03 -6.25 -9.11
C ASP A 10 29.06 -5.01 -8.22
N LEU A 11 30.17 -4.81 -7.50
CA LEU A 11 30.40 -3.64 -6.64
C LEU A 11 31.17 -2.60 -7.43
N ASN A 12 30.62 -1.41 -7.53
CA ASN A 12 31.21 -0.31 -8.27
C ASN A 12 31.09 1.02 -7.50
N LYS A 13 31.88 2.01 -7.90
CA LYS A 13 31.71 3.40 -7.50
C LYS A 13 31.25 4.22 -8.71
N ARG A 14 30.34 5.14 -8.49
CA ARG A 14 29.81 6.01 -9.53
C ARG A 14 29.68 7.43 -9.00
N ALA A 15 30.28 8.38 -9.70
CA ALA A 15 30.24 9.78 -9.29
C ALA A 15 28.80 10.30 -9.30
N LEU A 16 28.45 11.03 -8.25
CA LEU A 16 27.13 11.60 -8.04
C LEU A 16 26.64 12.41 -9.25
N HIS A 17 27.49 13.29 -9.79
CA HIS A 17 27.11 14.14 -10.92
C HIS A 17 26.76 13.33 -12.17
N LEU A 18 27.51 12.26 -12.48
CA LEU A 18 27.23 11.40 -13.64
C LEU A 18 25.90 10.67 -13.50
N ILE A 19 25.59 10.21 -12.28
CA ILE A 19 24.27 9.62 -12.03
C ILE A 19 23.18 10.67 -12.21
N CYS A 20 23.29 11.82 -11.58
CA CYS A 20 22.25 12.87 -11.59
C CYS A 20 22.04 13.48 -12.98
N GLU A 21 23.05 13.58 -13.82
CA GLU A 21 22.92 14.05 -15.22
C GLU A 21 22.05 13.08 -16.06
N ASN A 22 22.14 11.79 -15.73
CA ASN A 22 21.43 10.70 -16.44
C ASN A 22 20.27 10.10 -15.64
N PHE A 23 19.78 10.84 -14.65
CA PHE A 23 18.68 10.45 -13.77
C PHE A 23 17.56 11.48 -13.86
N GLU A 24 16.34 10.99 -13.80
CA GLU A 24 15.17 11.82 -13.66
C GLU A 24 14.29 11.26 -12.53
N PRO A 25 13.93 12.11 -11.55
CA PRO A 25 13.02 11.71 -10.50
C PRO A 25 11.69 11.27 -11.08
N ARG A 26 11.05 10.31 -10.46
CA ARG A 26 9.69 9.92 -10.82
C ARG A 26 8.74 11.11 -10.61
N GLY A 27 8.02 11.51 -11.66
CA GLY A 27 6.95 12.49 -11.59
C GLY A 27 5.76 11.97 -10.76
N THR A 28 4.74 12.81 -10.61
CA THR A 28 3.47 12.45 -9.95
C THR A 28 2.61 11.54 -10.82
N GLU A 29 2.93 11.38 -12.09
CA GLU A 29 2.26 10.51 -13.05
C GLU A 29 3.05 9.21 -13.25
N ASP A 30 2.35 8.11 -13.47
CA ASP A 30 2.93 6.77 -13.68
C ASP A 30 3.59 6.60 -15.07
N VAL A 31 4.14 7.67 -15.64
CA VAL A 31 4.82 7.62 -16.93
C VAL A 31 6.26 7.16 -16.72
N PRO A 32 6.72 6.07 -17.36
CA PRO A 32 8.12 5.67 -17.30
C PRO A 32 8.99 6.77 -17.93
N THR A 33 10.00 7.23 -17.21
CA THR A 33 11.03 8.11 -17.75
C THR A 33 11.93 7.30 -18.68
N SER A 34 11.58 7.23 -19.95
CA SER A 34 12.10 6.23 -20.88
C SER A 34 13.47 6.52 -21.48
N SER A 35 13.98 7.76 -21.36
CA SER A 35 15.20 8.17 -22.06
C SER A 35 16.46 8.25 -21.19
N LYS A 36 16.34 8.10 -19.87
CA LYS A 36 17.48 8.23 -18.95
C LYS A 36 18.13 6.90 -18.63
N MET A 37 19.46 6.93 -18.41
CA MET A 37 20.22 5.74 -18.04
C MET A 37 19.81 5.19 -16.68
N TYR A 38 19.47 6.04 -15.69
CA TYR A 38 19.01 5.62 -14.38
C TYR A 38 17.52 5.89 -14.24
N ARG A 39 16.75 4.80 -14.11
CA ARG A 39 15.28 4.84 -14.09
C ARG A 39 14.76 4.32 -12.76
N ILE A 40 13.67 4.93 -12.25
CA ILE A 40 13.00 4.45 -11.05
C ILE A 40 11.93 3.46 -11.45
N PRO A 41 11.95 2.21 -10.93
CA PRO A 41 10.88 1.26 -11.18
C PRO A 41 9.52 1.78 -10.70
N HIS A 42 8.46 1.48 -11.46
CA HIS A 42 7.10 1.89 -11.14
C HIS A 42 6.57 1.28 -9.84
N TYR A 43 7.08 0.14 -9.37
CA TYR A 43 6.70 -0.47 -8.10
C TYR A 43 7.30 0.22 -6.87
N GLN A 44 8.18 1.20 -7.02
CA GLN A 44 8.68 1.98 -5.90
C GLN A 44 7.68 3.06 -5.48
N ARG A 45 7.76 3.45 -4.19
CA ARG A 45 6.97 4.54 -3.65
C ARG A 45 7.41 5.90 -4.24
N PHE A 46 6.54 6.91 -4.15
CA PHE A 46 6.91 8.27 -4.50
C PHE A 46 7.97 8.85 -3.54
N TYR A 47 8.57 9.95 -3.97
CA TYR A 47 9.49 10.71 -3.13
C TYR A 47 8.77 11.26 -1.88
N THR A 48 9.31 10.99 -0.69
CA THR A 48 8.65 11.32 0.58
C THR A 48 9.53 11.98 1.63
N TRP A 49 10.82 12.20 1.35
CA TRP A 49 11.72 12.79 2.34
C TRP A 49 11.32 14.24 2.67
N PRO A 50 11.03 14.57 3.94
CA PRO A 50 10.82 15.94 4.36
C PRO A 50 12.11 16.75 4.27
N LEU A 51 12.01 18.10 4.22
CA LEU A 51 13.12 19.00 3.95
C LEU A 51 14.32 18.77 4.89
N HIS A 52 14.09 18.61 6.19
CA HIS A 52 15.16 18.41 7.16
C HIS A 52 15.98 17.13 6.91
N TYR A 53 15.36 16.05 6.38
CA TYR A 53 16.10 14.84 5.96
C TYR A 53 16.93 15.10 4.70
N GLN A 54 16.37 15.89 3.76
CA GLN A 54 17.09 16.28 2.54
C GLN A 54 18.33 17.06 2.89
N GLN A 55 18.20 18.09 3.72
CA GLN A 55 19.31 18.95 4.18
C GLN A 55 20.38 18.11 4.89
N LYS A 56 20.00 17.30 5.85
CA LYS A 56 20.91 16.41 6.58
C LYS A 56 21.67 15.48 5.65
N PHE A 57 21.02 14.96 4.61
CA PHE A 57 21.66 14.07 3.65
C PHE A 57 22.73 14.82 2.82
N ILE A 58 22.42 16.03 2.34
CA ILE A 58 23.40 16.85 1.60
C ILE A 58 24.60 17.20 2.47
N ILE A 59 24.36 17.59 3.73
CA ILE A 59 25.45 17.83 4.70
C ILE A 59 26.30 16.57 4.89
N SER A 60 25.67 15.39 4.97
CA SER A 60 26.42 14.13 5.09
C SER A 60 27.33 13.87 3.88
N ILE A 61 26.90 14.22 2.66
CA ILE A 61 27.73 14.12 1.46
C ILE A 61 28.91 15.10 1.56
N LEU A 62 28.63 16.36 1.90
CA LEU A 62 29.68 17.40 2.03
C LEU A 62 30.68 17.06 3.14
N GLN A 63 30.29 16.38 4.18
CA GLN A 63 31.17 15.92 5.25
C GLN A 63 31.80 14.55 4.99
N ASN A 64 31.53 13.96 3.81
CA ASN A 64 32.02 12.65 3.40
C ASN A 64 31.66 11.52 4.38
N TYR A 65 30.48 11.61 5.03
CA TYR A 65 29.96 10.51 5.84
C TYR A 65 29.63 9.29 4.96
N PRO A 66 29.77 8.08 5.50
CA PRO A 66 29.43 6.86 4.77
C PRO A 66 27.93 6.84 4.44
N ILE A 67 27.63 6.80 3.15
CA ILE A 67 26.27 6.71 2.62
C ILE A 67 25.99 5.27 2.22
N PRO A 68 24.81 4.68 2.57
CA PRO A 68 24.44 3.36 2.12
C PRO A 68 24.48 3.24 0.60
N SER A 69 24.93 2.09 0.08
CA SER A 69 25.08 1.85 -1.37
C SER A 69 23.75 1.98 -2.11
N ILE A 70 23.82 2.44 -3.36
CA ILE A 70 22.69 2.44 -4.29
C ILE A 70 22.59 1.05 -4.91
N MET A 71 21.38 0.48 -4.94
CA MET A 71 21.13 -0.83 -5.53
C MET A 71 20.56 -0.68 -6.93
N LEU A 72 21.20 -1.30 -7.90
CA LEU A 72 20.89 -1.16 -9.31
C LEU A 72 20.64 -2.53 -9.96
N SER A 73 19.65 -2.61 -10.83
CA SER A 73 19.47 -3.71 -11.76
C SER A 73 19.88 -3.26 -13.15
N ARG A 74 20.90 -3.88 -13.71
CA ARG A 74 21.36 -3.63 -15.08
C ARG A 74 20.36 -4.28 -16.05
N MET A 75 19.78 -3.49 -16.92
CA MET A 75 18.79 -3.91 -17.93
C MET A 75 19.34 -3.65 -19.33
N ILE A 76 18.87 -4.41 -20.30
CA ILE A 76 19.17 -4.21 -21.72
C ILE A 76 17.84 -4.26 -22.47
N GLU A 77 17.55 -3.23 -23.24
CA GLU A 77 16.35 -3.12 -24.06
C GLU A 77 16.73 -2.48 -25.41
N ASN A 78 16.40 -3.11 -26.51
CA ASN A 78 16.77 -2.65 -27.86
C ASN A 78 18.27 -2.34 -28.02
N ASP A 79 19.13 -3.18 -27.47
CA ASP A 79 20.61 -3.02 -27.42
C ASP A 79 21.10 -1.80 -26.63
N GLU A 80 20.21 -1.08 -25.95
CA GLU A 80 20.55 0.00 -25.04
C GLU A 80 20.61 -0.50 -23.58
N GLU A 81 21.69 -0.11 -22.90
CA GLU A 81 21.88 -0.42 -21.48
C GLU A 81 21.28 0.69 -20.60
N TYR A 82 20.52 0.29 -19.60
CA TYR A 82 20.04 1.18 -18.55
C TYR A 82 20.00 0.52 -17.17
N PHE A 83 19.88 1.29 -16.12
CA PHE A 83 19.87 0.82 -14.74
C PHE A 83 18.54 1.16 -14.06
N MET A 84 17.89 0.15 -13.50
CA MET A 84 16.78 0.37 -12.59
C MET A 84 17.30 0.56 -11.18
N VAL A 85 16.89 1.63 -10.52
CA VAL A 85 17.27 1.95 -9.14
C VAL A 85 16.38 1.16 -8.19
N GLU A 86 16.88 0.03 -7.66
CA GLU A 86 16.11 -0.84 -6.76
C GLU A 86 16.07 -0.32 -5.32
N ASP A 87 17.15 0.33 -4.87
CA ASP A 87 17.18 1.13 -3.63
C ASP A 87 18.05 2.36 -3.81
N GLY A 88 17.71 3.43 -3.12
CA GLY A 88 18.43 4.70 -3.17
C GLY A 88 17.67 5.82 -3.88
N GLN A 89 16.44 5.59 -4.33
CA GLN A 89 15.60 6.60 -4.99
C GLN A 89 15.54 7.91 -4.19
N GLN A 90 15.25 7.86 -2.89
CA GLN A 90 15.14 9.07 -2.06
C GLN A 90 16.46 9.85 -2.05
N ARG A 91 17.59 9.16 -1.97
CA ARG A 91 18.93 9.73 -1.96
C ARG A 91 19.28 10.38 -3.30
N LEU A 92 19.06 9.67 -4.41
CA LEU A 92 19.32 10.21 -5.75
C LEU A 92 18.40 11.39 -6.07
N THR A 93 17.12 11.31 -5.76
CA THR A 93 16.18 12.41 -5.95
C THR A 93 16.58 13.64 -5.13
N THR A 94 17.04 13.45 -3.89
CA THR A 94 17.53 14.58 -3.07
C THR A 94 18.76 15.23 -3.67
N ALA A 95 19.75 14.45 -4.08
CA ALA A 95 20.97 14.99 -4.72
C ALA A 95 20.63 15.73 -6.03
N TYR A 96 19.76 15.16 -6.84
CA TYR A 96 19.28 15.78 -8.09
C TYR A 96 18.59 17.12 -7.83
N ARG A 97 17.68 17.19 -6.86
CA ARG A 97 16.95 18.40 -6.48
C ARG A 97 17.89 19.50 -5.97
N PHE A 98 18.88 19.11 -5.18
CA PHE A 98 19.88 20.07 -4.68
C PHE A 98 20.72 20.65 -5.81
N LEU A 99 21.21 19.83 -6.75
CA LEU A 99 21.92 20.30 -7.95
C LEU A 99 21.11 21.31 -8.77
N ARG A 100 19.78 21.24 -8.71
CA ARG A 100 18.85 22.16 -9.38
C ARG A 100 18.45 23.37 -8.54
N ASN A 101 19.05 23.56 -7.37
CA ASN A 101 18.73 24.64 -6.44
C ASN A 101 17.28 24.63 -5.94
N GLU A 102 16.64 23.46 -5.82
CA GLU A 102 15.25 23.36 -5.39
C GLU A 102 15.06 23.53 -3.87
N PHE A 103 16.13 23.49 -3.11
CA PHE A 103 16.14 23.78 -1.66
C PHE A 103 17.55 24.24 -1.23
N CYS A 104 17.61 24.86 -0.03
CA CYS A 104 18.85 25.29 0.60
C CYS A 104 19.25 24.37 1.75
N ILE A 105 20.52 24.40 2.11
CA ILE A 105 21.09 23.82 3.33
C ILE A 105 21.66 24.95 4.18
N GLU A 106 21.75 24.75 5.47
CA GLU A 106 22.35 25.69 6.41
C GLU A 106 23.77 25.25 6.77
N ILE A 107 24.74 26.14 6.65
CA ILE A 107 26.14 25.97 7.08
C ILE A 107 26.53 27.21 7.91
N ASP A 108 26.90 27.01 9.16
CA ASP A 108 27.30 28.05 10.10
C ASP A 108 26.29 29.22 10.23
N GLY A 109 25.02 28.92 10.13
CA GLY A 109 23.89 29.84 10.28
C GLY A 109 23.53 30.59 8.98
N GLU A 110 24.17 30.27 7.86
CA GLU A 110 23.86 30.84 6.54
C GLU A 110 23.24 29.77 5.62
N GLU A 111 22.25 30.16 4.81
CA GLU A 111 21.58 29.29 3.88
C GLU A 111 22.23 29.31 2.49
N PHE A 112 22.49 28.13 1.93
CA PHE A 112 23.09 27.96 0.61
C PHE A 112 22.26 27.01 -0.27
N THR A 113 21.93 27.43 -1.46
CA THR A 113 21.59 26.52 -2.56
C THR A 113 22.87 25.96 -3.16
N TYR A 114 22.79 24.94 -4.02
CA TYR A 114 23.99 24.36 -4.64
C TYR A 114 24.82 25.38 -5.40
N SER A 115 24.21 26.28 -6.18
CA SER A 115 24.95 27.32 -6.96
C SER A 115 25.61 28.38 -6.10
N GLN A 116 25.12 28.58 -4.87
CA GLN A 116 25.65 29.54 -3.90
C GLN A 116 26.77 28.97 -3.03
N LEU A 117 26.94 27.64 -3.03
CA LEU A 117 28.04 27.03 -2.28
C LEU A 117 29.41 27.55 -2.75
N PRO A 118 30.40 27.68 -1.85
CA PRO A 118 31.78 27.82 -2.20
C PRO A 118 32.23 26.78 -3.23
N GLU A 119 33.14 27.18 -4.13
CA GLU A 119 33.56 26.32 -5.25
C GLU A 119 34.12 24.97 -4.78
N GLU A 120 34.89 24.96 -3.71
CA GLU A 120 35.45 23.75 -3.11
C GLU A 120 34.35 22.77 -2.69
N LEU A 121 33.28 23.24 -2.05
CA LEU A 121 32.17 22.41 -1.65
C LEU A 121 31.34 21.93 -2.85
N ARG A 122 31.21 22.72 -3.91
CA ARG A 122 30.56 22.28 -5.16
C ARG A 122 31.36 21.16 -5.83
N ILE A 123 32.69 21.31 -5.91
CA ILE A 123 33.59 20.29 -6.47
C ILE A 123 33.48 19.00 -5.62
N GLN A 124 33.54 19.14 -4.30
CA GLN A 124 33.39 17.99 -3.38
C GLN A 124 32.07 17.28 -3.54
N PHE A 125 30.96 18.02 -3.63
CA PHE A 125 29.64 17.46 -3.83
C PHE A 125 29.52 16.72 -5.17
N ARG A 126 29.98 17.31 -6.27
CA ARG A 126 29.95 16.67 -7.59
C ARG A 126 30.83 15.44 -7.68
N GLY A 127 31.98 15.49 -7.04
CA GLY A 127 32.97 14.41 -7.03
C GLY A 127 32.66 13.30 -6.03
N PHE A 128 31.58 13.41 -5.25
CA PHE A 128 31.19 12.36 -4.31
C PHE A 128 30.85 11.07 -5.06
N ASP A 129 31.43 9.94 -4.62
CA ASP A 129 31.21 8.64 -5.21
C ASP A 129 30.17 7.83 -4.43
N PHE A 130 29.04 7.52 -5.04
CA PHE A 130 28.15 6.50 -4.52
C PHE A 130 28.74 5.11 -4.73
N GLN A 131 28.76 4.32 -3.67
CA GLN A 131 28.92 2.88 -3.82
C GLN A 131 27.65 2.32 -4.45
N THR A 132 27.80 1.46 -5.48
CA THR A 132 26.68 0.84 -6.17
C THR A 132 26.83 -0.66 -6.18
N ASN A 133 25.74 -1.36 -5.86
CA ASN A 133 25.59 -2.80 -5.98
C ASN A 133 24.74 -3.05 -7.22
N THR A 134 25.33 -3.67 -8.25
CA THR A 134 24.66 -3.83 -9.54
C THR A 134 24.44 -5.31 -9.84
N TRP A 135 23.19 -5.73 -9.99
CA TRP A 135 22.81 -7.07 -10.44
C TRP A 135 22.65 -7.13 -11.96
N ARG A 136 22.97 -8.29 -12.54
CA ARG A 136 22.89 -8.50 -13.98
C ARG A 136 21.47 -8.86 -14.42
N ALA A 137 20.99 -8.28 -15.52
CA ALA A 137 19.63 -8.44 -16.06
C ALA A 137 19.19 -9.90 -16.23
N ARG A 138 20.06 -10.77 -16.71
CA ARG A 138 19.74 -12.18 -16.99
C ARG A 138 19.29 -12.98 -15.75
N ASP A 139 19.62 -12.47 -14.55
CA ASP A 139 19.33 -13.15 -13.28
C ASP A 139 18.08 -12.55 -12.60
N LEU A 140 17.47 -11.49 -13.19
CA LEU A 140 16.47 -10.64 -12.57
C LEU A 140 15.13 -10.64 -13.33
N THR A 141 14.27 -11.58 -12.98
CA THR A 141 12.85 -11.45 -13.32
C THR A 141 12.22 -10.29 -12.53
N LEU A 142 11.11 -9.75 -13.01
CA LEU A 142 10.35 -8.70 -12.29
C LEU A 142 10.07 -9.10 -10.83
N ILE A 143 9.74 -10.35 -10.62
CA ILE A 143 9.46 -10.91 -9.29
C ILE A 143 10.68 -10.82 -8.37
N ARG A 144 11.86 -11.22 -8.85
CA ARG A 144 13.09 -11.12 -8.07
C ARG A 144 13.46 -9.67 -7.75
N ARG A 145 13.21 -8.75 -8.66
CA ARG A 145 13.43 -7.32 -8.42
C ARG A 145 12.49 -6.78 -7.34
N ILE A 146 11.22 -7.16 -7.37
CA ILE A 146 10.27 -6.83 -6.30
C ILE A 146 10.70 -7.44 -4.95
N GLU A 147 11.21 -8.68 -4.94
CA GLU A 147 11.76 -9.29 -3.72
C GLU A 147 12.98 -8.52 -3.19
N ILE A 148 13.89 -8.09 -4.05
CA ILE A 148 15.03 -7.25 -3.66
C ILE A 148 14.52 -5.96 -3.01
N PHE A 149 13.62 -5.24 -3.69
CA PHE A 149 13.02 -4.01 -3.17
C PHE A 149 12.37 -4.22 -1.79
N GLN A 150 11.61 -5.28 -1.60
CA GLN A 150 10.96 -5.57 -0.33
C GLN A 150 11.98 -5.88 0.77
N ARG A 151 12.97 -6.76 0.51
CA ARG A 151 13.99 -7.17 1.49
C ARG A 151 14.92 -6.01 1.88
N THR A 152 15.29 -5.15 0.95
CA THR A 152 16.17 -4.02 1.22
C THR A 152 15.47 -2.91 2.02
N ASN A 153 14.14 -2.86 1.95
CA ASN A 153 13.32 -1.90 2.68
C ASN A 153 12.67 -2.47 3.96
N ASP A 154 12.94 -3.72 4.33
CA ASP A 154 12.37 -4.33 5.54
C ASP A 154 12.78 -3.62 6.85
N HIS A 155 13.89 -2.89 6.87
CA HIS A 155 14.32 -2.09 8.03
C HIS A 155 13.49 -0.80 8.21
N LYS A 156 12.88 -0.30 7.14
CA LYS A 156 11.87 0.75 7.18
C LYS A 156 10.57 0.06 6.82
N SER A 157 9.75 -0.24 7.81
CA SER A 157 8.49 -0.96 7.59
C SER A 157 7.75 -0.36 6.40
N LEU A 158 7.79 -1.07 5.27
CA LEU A 158 6.92 -0.76 4.14
C LEU A 158 5.48 -0.82 4.65
N THR A 159 4.71 0.21 4.36
CA THR A 159 3.28 0.16 4.61
C THR A 159 2.65 -0.93 3.73
N ASP A 160 1.53 -1.45 4.14
CA ASP A 160 0.80 -2.45 3.35
C ASP A 160 0.46 -1.93 1.95
N ASN A 161 0.21 -0.63 1.84
CA ASN A 161 0.00 0.03 0.55
C ASN A 161 1.28 0.06 -0.31
N ASP A 162 2.46 0.28 0.28
CA ASP A 162 3.72 0.23 -0.47
C ASP A 162 3.99 -1.19 -0.99
N ARG A 163 3.66 -2.21 -0.19
CA ARG A 163 3.75 -3.64 -0.58
C ARG A 163 2.78 -3.96 -1.71
N PHE A 164 1.53 -3.55 -1.62
CA PHE A 164 0.54 -3.72 -2.68
C PHE A 164 0.99 -3.02 -3.97
N HIS A 165 1.41 -1.75 -3.86
CA HIS A 165 1.87 -0.98 -5.01
C HIS A 165 3.06 -1.63 -5.71
N SER A 166 3.98 -2.27 -4.96
CA SER A 166 5.10 -3.01 -5.55
C SER A 166 4.68 -4.23 -6.37
N CYS A 167 3.50 -4.78 -6.09
CA CYS A 167 2.98 -5.98 -6.76
C CYS A 167 1.90 -5.67 -7.82
N LYS A 168 1.57 -4.40 -8.07
CA LYS A 168 0.44 -4.02 -8.94
C LYS A 168 0.54 -4.53 -10.38
N ASP A 169 1.75 -4.80 -10.88
CA ASP A 169 1.99 -5.27 -12.25
C ASP A 169 2.07 -6.80 -12.36
N LEU A 170 1.96 -7.49 -11.25
CA LEU A 170 1.77 -8.93 -11.25
C LEU A 170 0.32 -9.26 -11.65
N PRO A 171 0.02 -10.45 -12.20
CA PRO A 171 -1.33 -10.77 -12.72
C PRO A 171 -2.46 -10.48 -11.75
N MET A 172 -2.34 -10.88 -10.49
CA MET A 172 -3.34 -10.58 -9.46
C MET A 172 -3.39 -9.08 -9.13
N GLY A 173 -2.24 -8.39 -9.10
CA GLY A 173 -2.17 -6.94 -8.89
C GLY A 173 -2.92 -6.17 -9.97
N GLN A 174 -2.75 -6.53 -11.24
CA GLN A 174 -3.50 -5.97 -12.38
C GLN A 174 -5.00 -6.20 -12.21
N CYS A 175 -5.41 -7.43 -11.88
CA CYS A 175 -6.80 -7.74 -11.61
C CYS A 175 -7.39 -6.87 -10.50
N MET A 176 -6.65 -6.65 -9.41
CA MET A 176 -7.09 -5.78 -8.32
C MET A 176 -7.22 -4.32 -8.75
N VAL A 177 -6.27 -3.80 -9.52
CA VAL A 177 -6.34 -2.44 -10.07
C VAL A 177 -7.58 -2.27 -10.93
N ASP A 178 -7.89 -3.25 -11.79
CA ASP A 178 -9.08 -3.23 -12.65
C ASP A 178 -10.37 -3.23 -11.82
N ILE A 179 -10.46 -4.07 -10.79
CA ILE A 179 -11.63 -4.15 -9.90
C ILE A 179 -11.80 -2.84 -9.12
N LEU A 180 -10.71 -2.28 -8.59
CA LEU A 180 -10.74 -1.01 -7.86
C LEU A 180 -11.16 0.16 -8.77
N SER A 181 -10.74 0.14 -10.03
CA SER A 181 -11.12 1.15 -11.01
C SER A 181 -12.61 1.05 -11.37
N LYS A 182 -13.12 -0.16 -11.61
CA LYS A 182 -14.53 -0.41 -11.91
C LYS A 182 -15.45 -0.02 -10.76
N ASN A 183 -15.01 -0.23 -9.53
CA ASN A 183 -15.80 0.03 -8.33
C ASN A 183 -15.40 1.32 -7.60
N HIS A 184 -14.74 2.24 -8.28
CA HIS A 184 -14.19 3.47 -7.68
C HIS A 184 -15.27 4.30 -6.96
N GLU A 185 -16.45 4.45 -7.54
CA GLU A 185 -17.52 5.28 -6.98
C GLU A 185 -18.05 4.72 -5.65
N PRO A 186 -18.56 3.48 -5.56
CA PRO A 186 -19.03 2.91 -4.31
C PRO A 186 -17.91 2.79 -3.27
N ILE A 187 -16.69 2.43 -3.68
CA ILE A 187 -15.54 2.40 -2.77
C ILE A 187 -15.26 3.79 -2.20
N SER A 188 -15.24 4.82 -3.02
CA SER A 188 -15.05 6.20 -2.57
C SER A 188 -16.19 6.67 -1.66
N LYS A 189 -17.44 6.26 -1.96
CA LYS A 189 -18.62 6.57 -1.15
C LYS A 189 -18.54 5.98 0.25
N TYR A 190 -18.25 4.69 0.39
CA TYR A 190 -18.30 3.99 1.68
C TYR A 190 -16.96 3.97 2.43
N PHE A 191 -15.85 4.01 1.74
CA PHE A 191 -14.51 3.89 2.34
C PHE A 191 -13.67 5.17 2.27
N GLY A 192 -14.14 6.19 1.55
CA GLY A 192 -13.42 7.45 1.35
C GLY A 192 -12.45 7.40 0.18
N SER A 193 -11.78 8.52 -0.11
CA SER A 193 -10.87 8.60 -1.26
C SER A 193 -9.70 7.64 -1.11
N ILE A 194 -9.61 6.71 -2.06
CA ILE A 194 -8.51 5.76 -2.18
C ILE A 194 -7.31 6.50 -2.79
N GLY A 195 -6.17 6.49 -2.10
CA GLY A 195 -4.92 6.99 -2.67
C GLY A 195 -4.29 8.21 -2.02
N LYS A 196 -4.94 8.92 -1.10
CA LYS A 196 -4.33 10.05 -0.37
C LYS A 196 -4.40 9.85 1.15
N GLY A 197 -3.26 9.76 1.81
CA GLY A 197 -3.16 9.82 3.28
C GLY A 197 -3.68 8.61 4.04
N LYS A 198 -4.57 8.82 5.01
CA LYS A 198 -5.06 7.80 5.97
C LYS A 198 -5.88 6.64 5.35
N THR A 199 -6.29 6.75 4.10
CA THR A 199 -7.07 5.72 3.38
C THR A 199 -6.25 4.61 2.75
N ARG A 200 -4.93 4.60 2.96
CA ARG A 200 -4.03 3.56 2.43
C ARG A 200 -4.35 2.15 2.93
N GLY A 201 -5.01 2.01 4.09
CA GLY A 201 -5.46 0.71 4.61
C GLY A 201 -6.56 0.06 3.76
N GLY A 202 -7.43 0.85 3.13
CA GLY A 202 -8.55 0.33 2.34
C GLY A 202 -8.10 -0.48 1.10
N LEU A 203 -7.04 -0.06 0.42
CA LEU A 203 -6.48 -0.81 -0.72
C LEU A 203 -5.90 -2.16 -0.27
N ALA A 204 -5.22 -2.19 0.87
CA ALA A 204 -4.66 -3.42 1.41
C ALA A 204 -5.76 -4.41 1.85
N ASP A 205 -6.83 -3.89 2.47
CA ASP A 205 -7.98 -4.70 2.86
C ASP A 205 -8.71 -5.28 1.64
N PHE A 206 -8.91 -4.46 0.59
CA PHE A 206 -9.49 -4.93 -0.68
C PHE A 206 -8.61 -5.97 -1.37
N ALA A 207 -7.29 -5.77 -1.37
CA ALA A 207 -6.37 -6.72 -1.96
C ALA A 207 -6.38 -8.07 -1.20
N GLY A 208 -6.40 -8.02 0.14
CA GLY A 208 -6.54 -9.23 0.98
C GLY A 208 -7.86 -9.98 0.70
N MET A 209 -8.95 -9.24 0.58
CA MET A 209 -10.25 -9.78 0.20
C MET A 209 -10.19 -10.46 -1.17
N CYS A 210 -9.62 -9.80 -2.19
CA CYS A 210 -9.49 -10.37 -3.53
C CYS A 210 -8.75 -11.71 -3.51
N ILE A 211 -7.65 -11.78 -2.77
CA ILE A 211 -6.87 -13.02 -2.63
C ILE A 211 -7.68 -14.10 -1.91
N THR A 212 -8.37 -13.75 -0.83
CA THR A 212 -9.20 -14.68 -0.06
C THR A 212 -10.30 -15.29 -0.94
N LEU A 213 -11.04 -14.46 -1.67
CA LEU A 213 -12.10 -14.91 -2.56
C LEU A 213 -11.59 -15.76 -3.74
N SER A 214 -10.39 -15.46 -4.26
CA SER A 214 -9.80 -16.26 -5.35
C SER A 214 -9.34 -17.65 -4.90
N LYS A 215 -9.08 -17.82 -3.61
CA LYS A 215 -8.55 -19.07 -3.04
C LYS A 215 -9.61 -19.92 -2.33
N ASP A 216 -10.85 -19.47 -2.23
CA ASP A 216 -11.88 -20.10 -1.38
C ASP A 216 -11.43 -20.33 0.08
N GLU A 217 -10.47 -19.55 0.55
CA GLU A 217 -9.98 -19.63 1.93
C GLU A 217 -10.77 -18.69 2.81
N SER A 218 -11.27 -19.18 3.95
CA SER A 218 -11.94 -18.35 4.93
C SER A 218 -10.99 -17.26 5.43
N ALA A 219 -11.38 -16.08 5.19
CA ALA A 219 -10.97 -14.78 5.66
C ALA A 219 -9.66 -14.65 6.44
N CYS A 220 -8.56 -14.46 5.79
CA CYS A 220 -7.42 -13.79 6.38
C CYS A 220 -7.11 -12.50 5.61
N LEU A 221 -7.71 -11.39 6.01
CA LEU A 221 -7.46 -10.06 5.46
C LEU A 221 -6.14 -9.47 5.98
N THR A 222 -5.16 -10.31 6.28
CA THR A 222 -3.88 -9.84 6.79
C THR A 222 -2.89 -9.59 5.66
N THR A 223 -2.01 -8.63 5.89
CA THR A 223 -0.89 -8.25 5.00
C THR A 223 0.09 -9.38 4.71
N SER A 224 -0.03 -10.52 5.37
CA SER A 224 0.80 -11.71 5.11
C SER A 224 0.69 -12.21 3.67
N TYR A 225 -0.44 -12.03 3.01
CA TYR A 225 -0.61 -12.41 1.60
C TYR A 225 0.28 -11.60 0.66
N TYR A 226 0.52 -10.31 0.93
CA TYR A 226 1.42 -9.50 0.13
C TYR A 226 2.89 -9.82 0.39
N LYS A 227 3.20 -10.29 1.60
CA LYS A 227 4.58 -10.66 1.96
C LYS A 227 5.07 -11.86 1.16
N ASN A 228 4.16 -12.74 0.81
CA ASN A 228 4.47 -13.93 0.03
C ASN A 228 4.21 -13.71 -1.46
N GLY A 229 4.76 -12.79 -2.13
CA GLY A 229 4.55 -12.45 -3.55
C GLY A 229 4.07 -13.58 -4.50
N GLU A 230 3.98 -14.81 -3.99
CA GLU A 230 3.51 -16.02 -4.66
C GLU A 230 2.03 -15.94 -5.06
N TYR A 231 1.16 -15.40 -4.18
CA TYR A 231 -0.26 -15.22 -4.49
C TYR A 231 -0.48 -14.17 -5.59
N MET A 232 0.36 -13.16 -5.64
CA MET A 232 0.28 -12.12 -6.65
C MET A 232 0.68 -12.61 -8.05
N ARG A 233 1.29 -13.80 -8.13
CA ARG A 233 1.71 -14.45 -9.39
C ARG A 233 0.61 -15.31 -10.01
N THR A 234 -0.48 -15.61 -9.29
CA THR A 234 -1.56 -16.42 -9.85
C THR A 234 -2.18 -15.73 -11.05
N THR A 235 -2.42 -16.50 -12.10
CA THR A 235 -3.15 -16.06 -13.31
C THR A 235 -4.63 -16.37 -13.24
N GLU A 236 -5.06 -17.08 -12.19
CA GLU A 236 -6.47 -17.39 -11.96
C GLU A 236 -7.25 -16.10 -11.74
N LYS A 237 -8.24 -15.86 -12.59
CA LYS A 237 -9.12 -14.71 -12.45
C LYS A 237 -10.05 -14.95 -11.26
N PRO A 238 -10.14 -14.00 -10.34
CA PRO A 238 -11.02 -14.12 -9.18
C PRO A 238 -12.48 -13.85 -9.59
N GLU A 239 -13.13 -14.84 -10.16
CA GLU A 239 -14.50 -14.73 -10.69
C GLU A 239 -15.52 -14.31 -9.63
N LYS A 240 -15.29 -14.67 -8.38
CA LYS A 240 -16.20 -14.37 -7.26
C LYS A 240 -16.12 -12.93 -6.74
N ILE A 241 -15.10 -12.17 -7.10
CA ILE A 241 -14.86 -10.84 -6.49
C ILE A 241 -15.90 -9.81 -6.93
N GLN A 242 -16.19 -9.70 -8.23
CA GLN A 242 -17.16 -8.72 -8.69
C GLN A 242 -18.58 -9.05 -8.20
N PRO A 243 -19.08 -10.29 -8.28
CA PRO A 243 -20.36 -10.65 -7.70
C PRO A 243 -20.46 -10.36 -6.19
N PHE A 244 -19.39 -10.61 -5.44
CA PHE A 244 -19.32 -10.24 -4.03
C PHE A 244 -19.43 -8.73 -3.81
N LEU A 245 -18.69 -7.95 -4.57
CA LEU A 245 -18.71 -6.49 -4.44
C LEU A 245 -20.07 -5.90 -4.77
N ASP A 246 -20.72 -6.43 -5.81
CA ASP A 246 -22.06 -6.03 -6.21
C ASP A 246 -23.06 -6.29 -5.08
N ALA A 247 -23.07 -7.50 -4.53
CA ALA A 247 -23.92 -7.87 -3.40
C ALA A 247 -23.62 -7.04 -2.13
N TYR A 248 -22.34 -6.81 -1.83
CA TYR A 248 -21.94 -6.06 -0.65
C TYR A 248 -22.33 -4.57 -0.76
N PHE A 249 -22.11 -3.95 -1.91
CA PHE A 249 -22.48 -2.56 -2.12
C PHE A 249 -24.00 -2.37 -2.18
N GLU A 250 -24.75 -3.32 -2.71
CA GLU A 250 -26.21 -3.31 -2.66
C GLU A 250 -26.72 -3.29 -1.20
N VAL A 251 -26.17 -4.17 -0.37
CA VAL A 251 -26.49 -4.21 1.07
C VAL A 251 -26.14 -2.88 1.75
N LEU A 252 -24.96 -2.30 1.45
CA LEU A 252 -24.58 -1.02 2.02
C LEU A 252 -25.49 0.13 1.55
N GLU A 253 -25.90 0.13 0.28
CA GLU A 253 -26.81 1.14 -0.26
C GLU A 253 -28.18 1.07 0.43
N ALA A 254 -28.72 -0.13 0.59
CA ALA A 254 -30.02 -0.33 1.22
C ALA A 254 -30.03 0.04 2.72
N ASN A 255 -28.95 -0.23 3.45
CA ASN A 255 -28.95 -0.16 4.92
C ASN A 255 -28.17 1.01 5.50
N VAL A 256 -27.17 1.53 4.79
CA VAL A 256 -26.40 2.69 5.26
C VAL A 256 -27.01 4.00 4.77
N GLY A 257 -27.45 4.07 3.50
CA GLY A 257 -28.16 5.21 2.92
C GLY A 257 -27.51 6.56 3.24
N LYS A 258 -28.27 7.47 3.84
CA LYS A 258 -27.80 8.81 4.26
C LYS A 258 -26.78 8.77 5.42
N LYS A 259 -26.61 7.64 6.11
CA LYS A 259 -25.69 7.49 7.27
C LYS A 259 -24.23 7.21 6.87
N VAL A 260 -23.85 7.46 5.62
CA VAL A 260 -22.49 7.18 5.09
C VAL A 260 -21.39 7.84 5.94
N THR A 261 -21.57 9.08 6.36
CA THR A 261 -20.58 9.76 7.23
C THR A 261 -20.41 9.03 8.56
N LYS A 262 -21.50 8.54 9.14
CA LYS A 262 -21.47 7.76 10.39
C LYS A 262 -20.80 6.41 10.17
N PHE A 263 -21.11 5.74 9.05
CA PHE A 263 -20.47 4.50 8.63
C PHE A 263 -18.95 4.69 8.46
N ARG A 264 -18.50 5.74 7.78
CA ARG A 264 -17.07 6.06 7.63
C ARG A 264 -16.37 6.32 8.99
N ARG A 265 -17.05 6.89 9.98
CA ARG A 265 -16.47 7.08 11.33
C ARG A 265 -16.28 5.78 12.11
N ILE A 266 -16.92 4.71 11.68
CA ILE A 266 -16.72 3.36 12.23
C ILE A 266 -15.52 2.66 11.55
N TYR A 267 -14.85 3.32 10.62
CA TYR A 267 -13.85 2.79 9.69
C TYR A 267 -12.74 1.97 10.34
N GLY A 268 -12.31 2.28 11.58
CA GLY A 268 -11.35 1.42 12.30
C GLY A 268 -11.87 -0.02 12.57
N LYS A 269 -13.17 -0.27 12.32
CA LYS A 269 -13.83 -1.57 12.41
C LYS A 269 -14.20 -2.16 11.05
N LEU A 270 -13.98 -1.40 9.96
CA LEU A 270 -14.42 -1.80 8.61
C LEU A 270 -13.68 -3.00 8.06
N SER A 271 -12.39 -3.15 8.34
CA SER A 271 -11.66 -4.35 7.96
C SER A 271 -12.29 -5.61 8.56
N GLY A 272 -12.75 -5.54 9.81
CA GLY A 272 -13.48 -6.61 10.45
C GLY A 272 -14.84 -6.86 9.81
N ILE A 273 -15.60 -5.81 9.49
CA ILE A 273 -16.90 -5.93 8.80
C ILE A 273 -16.72 -6.48 7.39
N LEU A 274 -15.73 -6.01 6.65
CA LEU A 274 -15.39 -6.53 5.33
C LEU A 274 -15.03 -8.02 5.40
N GLY A 275 -14.22 -8.41 6.40
CA GLY A 275 -13.87 -9.80 6.62
C GLY A 275 -15.07 -10.70 6.91
N LEU A 276 -16.02 -10.22 7.72
CA LEU A 276 -17.28 -10.91 7.98
C LEU A 276 -18.14 -11.03 6.71
N ALA A 277 -18.15 -10.00 5.86
CA ALA A 277 -18.88 -10.03 4.60
C ALA A 277 -18.26 -11.02 3.61
N VAL A 278 -16.93 -11.06 3.51
CA VAL A 278 -16.19 -12.05 2.70
C VAL A 278 -16.49 -13.47 3.19
N HIS A 279 -16.41 -13.69 4.50
CA HIS A 279 -16.72 -15.00 5.09
C HIS A 279 -18.15 -15.41 4.78
N SER A 280 -19.12 -14.52 4.99
CA SER A 280 -20.53 -14.78 4.65
C SER A 280 -20.67 -15.21 3.19
N TYR A 281 -20.09 -14.46 2.27
CA TYR A 281 -20.23 -14.73 0.85
C TYR A 281 -19.56 -16.05 0.41
N LEU A 282 -18.40 -16.38 1.00
CA LEU A 282 -17.71 -17.65 0.71
C LEU A 282 -18.52 -18.87 1.08
N PHE A 283 -19.24 -18.82 2.22
CA PHE A 283 -19.95 -19.99 2.77
C PHE A 283 -21.44 -20.03 2.42
N HIS A 284 -22.04 -18.87 2.10
CA HIS A 284 -23.49 -18.77 1.85
C HIS A 284 -23.81 -18.22 0.44
N GLU A 285 -22.80 -17.79 -0.33
CA GLU A 285 -22.93 -17.11 -1.63
C GLU A 285 -23.78 -15.81 -1.58
N GLU A 286 -24.01 -15.29 -0.37
CA GLU A 286 -24.76 -14.06 -0.10
C GLU A 286 -24.22 -13.32 1.14
N ILE A 287 -24.66 -12.07 1.31
CA ILE A 287 -24.41 -11.32 2.54
C ILE A 287 -25.50 -11.68 3.55
N HIS A 288 -25.16 -12.49 4.53
CA HIS A 288 -26.10 -13.03 5.51
C HIS A 288 -26.87 -11.92 6.27
N PRO A 289 -28.18 -12.04 6.46
CA PRO A 289 -29.02 -11.04 7.16
C PRO A 289 -28.51 -10.62 8.54
N ALA A 290 -27.92 -11.53 9.30
CA ALA A 290 -27.34 -11.23 10.61
C ALA A 290 -26.20 -10.19 10.53
N LEU A 291 -25.44 -10.16 9.43
CA LEU A 291 -24.40 -9.14 9.24
C LEU A 291 -25.03 -7.77 8.94
N VAL A 292 -26.11 -7.74 8.18
CA VAL A 292 -26.88 -6.52 7.91
C VAL A 292 -27.42 -5.93 9.22
N TRP A 293 -28.04 -6.75 10.04
CA TRP A 293 -28.48 -6.40 11.39
C TRP A 293 -27.32 -5.84 12.24
N TYR A 294 -26.17 -6.51 12.24
CA TYR A 294 -24.98 -6.06 12.98
C TYR A 294 -24.47 -4.70 12.52
N ILE A 295 -24.44 -4.43 11.22
CA ILE A 295 -24.11 -3.12 10.66
C ILE A 295 -25.11 -2.06 11.19
N GLY A 296 -26.39 -2.36 11.20
CA GLY A 296 -27.44 -1.50 11.76
C GLY A 296 -27.21 -1.16 13.24
N LYS A 297 -26.91 -2.17 14.06
CA LYS A 297 -26.55 -1.96 15.49
C LYS A 297 -25.31 -1.09 15.67
N LEU A 298 -24.27 -1.28 14.83
CA LEU A 298 -23.05 -0.45 14.86
C LEU A 298 -23.33 1.00 14.42
N LEU A 299 -24.22 1.22 13.48
CA LEU A 299 -24.64 2.55 13.07
C LEU A 299 -25.45 3.26 14.15
N SER A 300 -26.19 2.53 14.97
CA SER A 300 -26.93 3.07 16.12
C SER A 300 -26.00 3.32 17.31
N ASN A 301 -25.11 2.38 17.62
CA ASN A 301 -24.15 2.47 18.71
C ASN A 301 -22.77 2.00 18.28
N LYS A 302 -21.83 2.94 18.13
CA LYS A 302 -20.41 2.65 17.72
C LYS A 302 -19.68 1.64 18.63
N LYS A 303 -20.10 1.53 19.88
CA LYS A 303 -19.51 0.63 20.87
C LYS A 303 -20.25 -0.69 20.97
N TYR A 304 -21.28 -0.89 20.13
CA TYR A 304 -22.05 -2.10 20.16
C TYR A 304 -21.13 -3.34 19.98
N MET A 305 -21.27 -4.28 20.86
CA MET A 305 -20.56 -5.55 20.85
C MET A 305 -21.54 -6.64 21.32
N PRO A 306 -21.79 -7.65 20.49
CA PRO A 306 -22.60 -8.78 20.90
C PRO A 306 -22.14 -9.37 22.24
N SER A 307 -23.08 -9.72 23.13
CA SER A 307 -22.73 -10.30 24.43
C SER A 307 -21.93 -11.60 24.31
N THR A 308 -22.17 -12.33 23.25
CA THR A 308 -21.47 -13.56 22.86
C THR A 308 -19.99 -13.34 22.54
N PHE A 309 -19.58 -12.16 22.02
CA PHE A 309 -18.16 -11.87 21.77
C PHE A 309 -17.30 -11.93 23.03
N LYS A 310 -17.84 -11.50 24.17
CA LYS A 310 -17.13 -11.57 25.45
C LYS A 310 -16.90 -13.03 25.90
N LYS A 311 -17.87 -13.90 25.65
CA LYS A 311 -17.80 -15.32 26.02
C LYS A 311 -16.77 -16.08 25.17
N LEU A 312 -16.61 -15.70 23.91
CA LEU A 312 -15.76 -16.39 22.94
C LEU A 312 -14.28 -15.96 23.00
N GLY A 313 -13.93 -14.98 23.85
CA GLY A 313 -12.60 -14.41 23.85
C GLY A 313 -12.24 -13.76 22.49
N ALA A 314 -13.28 -13.51 21.67
CA ALA A 314 -13.14 -12.88 20.37
C ALA A 314 -12.72 -11.43 20.56
N GLY A 315 -11.46 -11.19 20.73
CA GLY A 315 -10.83 -9.88 20.96
C GLY A 315 -11.33 -8.77 20.05
N ASP A 316 -10.52 -7.77 19.86
CA ASP A 316 -10.85 -6.60 19.03
C ASP A 316 -11.39 -7.00 17.64
N ILE A 317 -12.53 -6.43 17.23
CA ILE A 317 -13.13 -6.59 15.90
C ILE A 317 -12.13 -6.29 14.75
N ARG A 318 -11.01 -5.67 15.04
CA ARG A 318 -9.90 -5.43 14.12
C ARG A 318 -9.04 -6.67 13.85
N ASN A 319 -9.18 -7.73 14.61
CA ASN A 319 -8.46 -8.97 14.36
C ASN A 319 -9.13 -9.71 13.17
N CYS A 320 -8.43 -9.78 12.06
CA CYS A 320 -8.88 -10.36 10.80
C CYS A 320 -8.33 -11.80 10.57
N GLN A 321 -7.90 -12.50 11.60
CA GLN A 321 -7.51 -13.91 11.47
C GLN A 321 -8.76 -14.77 11.22
N SER A 322 -8.65 -15.81 10.36
CA SER A 322 -9.80 -16.60 9.91
C SER A 322 -10.60 -17.20 11.05
N ASN A 323 -9.96 -17.81 12.04
CA ASN A 323 -10.63 -18.37 13.20
C ASN A 323 -11.35 -17.32 14.07
N ALA A 324 -10.88 -16.08 14.08
CA ALA A 324 -11.52 -14.99 14.82
C ALA A 324 -12.73 -14.43 14.05
N ILE A 325 -12.68 -14.45 12.71
CA ILE A 325 -13.78 -14.03 11.85
C ILE A 325 -14.92 -15.04 11.94
N GLU A 326 -14.62 -16.31 11.78
CA GLU A 326 -15.59 -17.42 11.90
C GLU A 326 -16.34 -17.35 13.24
N LYS A 327 -15.63 -17.37 14.36
CA LYS A 327 -16.24 -17.26 15.71
C LYS A 327 -17.10 -16.02 15.89
N ARG A 328 -16.72 -14.90 15.28
CA ARG A 328 -17.52 -13.66 15.35
C ARG A 328 -18.75 -13.74 14.48
N PHE A 329 -18.63 -14.34 13.32
CA PHE A 329 -19.74 -14.54 12.42
C PHE A 329 -20.81 -15.41 13.11
N ASP A 330 -20.42 -16.55 13.65
CA ASP A 330 -21.30 -17.44 14.40
C ASP A 330 -21.97 -16.71 15.57
N ALA A 331 -21.22 -15.93 16.33
CA ALA A 331 -21.75 -15.16 17.44
C ALA A 331 -22.74 -14.06 16.99
N ILE A 332 -22.56 -13.48 15.82
CA ILE A 332 -23.50 -12.50 15.25
C ILE A 332 -24.78 -13.23 14.81
N VAL A 333 -24.65 -14.38 14.19
CA VAL A 333 -25.78 -15.20 13.76
C VAL A 333 -26.61 -15.67 14.97
N GLU A 334 -25.95 -16.16 16.02
CA GLU A 334 -26.62 -16.59 17.27
C GLU A 334 -27.34 -15.41 17.94
N GLN A 335 -26.69 -14.26 18.04
CA GLN A 335 -27.29 -13.07 18.66
C GLN A 335 -28.47 -12.53 17.84
N HIS A 336 -28.36 -12.51 16.52
CA HIS A 336 -29.46 -12.12 15.64
C HIS A 336 -30.67 -13.03 15.78
N ALA A 337 -30.48 -14.36 15.93
CA ALA A 337 -31.54 -15.31 16.13
C ALA A 337 -32.29 -15.13 17.47
N THR A 338 -31.60 -14.60 18.49
CA THR A 338 -32.18 -14.36 19.84
C THR A 338 -32.77 -12.95 20.02
N ASP A 339 -32.55 -12.03 19.09
CA ASP A 339 -33.04 -10.64 19.11
C ASP A 339 -33.88 -10.35 17.85
N PRO A 340 -35.08 -10.95 17.74
CA PRO A 340 -35.91 -10.88 16.53
C PRO A 340 -36.62 -9.53 16.32
N GLU A 341 -36.57 -8.59 17.29
CA GLU A 341 -37.34 -7.33 17.20
C GLU A 341 -36.76 -6.33 16.22
N ASP A 342 -35.65 -6.60 15.54
CA ASP A 342 -35.00 -5.69 14.64
C ASP A 342 -34.98 -6.12 13.17
N THR A 343 -35.98 -6.90 12.73
CA THR A 343 -36.24 -7.09 11.31
C THR A 343 -36.92 -5.85 10.74
N GLY A 344 -36.10 -4.87 10.41
CA GLY A 344 -36.33 -3.76 9.47
C GLY A 344 -37.79 -3.32 9.20
N THR A 345 -38.36 -2.52 10.11
CA THR A 345 -39.38 -1.54 9.75
C THR A 345 -38.82 -0.16 10.10
N THR A 346 -38.32 0.52 9.10
CA THR A 346 -38.07 1.96 9.17
C THR A 346 -39.40 2.68 9.18
N ASN A 347 -39.93 2.98 10.36
CA ASN A 347 -40.88 4.07 10.50
C ASN A 347 -40.11 5.34 10.81
N GLY A 348 -40.39 6.37 9.99
CA GLY A 348 -39.76 7.65 10.04
C GLY A 348 -40.17 8.47 11.28
N ASP A 349 -39.55 9.58 11.33
CA ASP A 349 -39.63 10.72 12.25
C ASP A 349 -38.64 10.64 13.41
N ASP A 350 -37.50 11.27 13.16
CA ASP A 350 -36.83 12.03 14.21
C ASP A 350 -36.21 13.29 13.60
N SER A 351 -36.98 14.37 13.80
CA SER A 351 -36.48 15.72 13.71
C SER A 351 -35.46 15.93 14.83
N GLU A 352 -34.19 15.88 14.56
CA GLU A 352 -33.14 16.37 15.45
C GLU A 352 -32.48 17.58 14.85
N SER A 353 -32.62 18.69 15.62
CA SER A 353 -31.96 19.94 15.46
C SER A 353 -30.44 19.80 15.42
N ASP A 354 -29.83 20.36 14.37
CA ASP A 354 -28.42 20.64 14.28
C ASP A 354 -28.07 21.75 15.30
N ASP A 355 -27.17 21.40 16.23
CA ASP A 355 -26.36 22.38 16.95
C ASP A 355 -24.91 21.95 16.90
N GLU A 356 -24.09 22.85 16.26
CA GLU A 356 -22.64 23.08 16.25
C GLU A 356 -21.65 21.90 16.08
#